data_675a208ff5cb1c976b6858b077cbca8b
#
_entry.id   675a208ff5cb1c976b6858b077cbca8b
#
_cell.length_a   1.000
_cell.length_b   1.000
_cell.length_c   1.000
_cell.angle_alpha   90.00
_cell.angle_beta   90.00
_cell.angle_gamma   90.00
#
_symmetry.space_group_name_H-M   'P 1'
#
loop_
_entity.id
_entity.type
_entity.pdbx_description
1 polymer ?
#
loop_
_entity_poly.entity_id
_entity_poly.type
_entity_poly.pdbx_seq_one_letter_code
_entity_poly.pdbx_strand_id
1 'polypeptide(L)'
;MNHRFFIVLVAVLIAPSLTLAQSGNTDMPLRTPDGHPDISGIFTFRTLTPLERPAALEGQDTLSAEDAAQFEASERVRLNRDLFDPVDGAPSAGYQSRAEGGVLSYNEFWYERGIELTSDKRTSLVIDPPEGRIPYTPEFRTANRIRRLNLRNGFADHYTDRSLGDRCLMGSNSGPPMRPGSYNNNVHIFQTPNYVALLNEHIHNVRIIPIDRDHLDVPQWVGSSRGHWEGETLVVETTNFARATNFSGSSEDTHLIERFTRLDSDTVMYEFTIEDPNNYTRPFTVAIPFRRTDGVLFEYACHEGNYGMTGIMAGARRKNTQKVTALDQ
;
A
#
# COMPACT_ATOMS: atom_id res chain seq x y z
N MET A 1 26.47 52.46 -78.79
CA MET A 1 25.19 52.38 -78.11
C MET A 1 25.40 51.42 -76.95
N ASN A 2 25.57 51.95 -75.71
CA ASN A 2 25.90 51.16 -74.49
C ASN A 2 24.65 51.00 -73.63
N HIS A 3 24.12 49.76 -73.50
CA HIS A 3 23.07 49.44 -72.54
C HIS A 3 23.74 49.03 -71.21
N ARG A 4 23.59 49.82 -70.19
CA ARG A 4 23.94 49.47 -68.79
C ARG A 4 22.72 48.83 -68.15
N PHE A 5 22.82 47.53 -67.81
CA PHE A 5 21.86 46.82 -66.95
C PHE A 5 22.16 47.19 -65.53
N PHE A 6 21.14 47.74 -64.83
CA PHE A 6 21.15 47.92 -63.39
C PHE A 6 20.52 46.61 -62.75
N ILE A 7 21.34 45.92 -61.97
CA ILE A 7 20.86 44.83 -61.16
C ILE A 7 20.44 45.38 -59.78
N VAL A 8 19.14 45.40 -59.48
CA VAL A 8 18.64 45.75 -58.16
C VAL A 8 18.68 44.50 -57.30
N LEU A 9 19.54 44.46 -56.30
CA LEU A 9 19.66 43.41 -55.31
C LEU A 9 18.63 43.69 -54.21
N VAL A 10 17.53 42.89 -54.18
CA VAL A 10 16.54 42.89 -53.10
C VAL A 10 17.07 42.00 -51.97
N ALA A 11 17.57 42.59 -50.88
CA ALA A 11 17.95 41.87 -49.69
C ALA A 11 16.67 41.57 -48.86
N VAL A 12 16.24 40.32 -48.87
CA VAL A 12 15.17 39.83 -48.00
C VAL A 12 15.75 39.58 -46.62
N LEU A 13 15.45 40.46 -45.67
CA LEU A 13 15.76 40.29 -44.25
C LEU A 13 14.81 39.23 -43.68
N ILE A 14 15.29 38.00 -43.50
CA ILE A 14 14.62 36.96 -42.75
C ILE A 14 14.91 37.26 -41.27
N ALA A 15 13.97 37.87 -40.58
CA ALA A 15 14.01 37.95 -39.12
C ALA A 15 13.69 36.58 -38.54
N PRO A 16 14.52 35.99 -37.63
CA PRO A 16 14.16 34.79 -36.95
C PRO A 16 12.99 35.10 -36.01
N SER A 17 11.85 34.52 -36.28
CA SER A 17 10.72 34.49 -35.34
C SER A 17 11.15 33.65 -34.14
N LEU A 18 11.54 34.30 -33.04
CA LEU A 18 11.63 33.69 -31.73
C LEU A 18 10.21 33.26 -31.32
N THR A 19 9.85 32.02 -31.64
CA THR A 19 8.74 31.35 -30.97
C THR A 19 9.13 31.20 -29.50
N LEU A 20 8.64 32.11 -28.65
CA LEU A 20 8.57 31.90 -27.23
C LEU A 20 7.71 30.63 -27.06
N ALA A 21 8.36 29.48 -26.81
CA ALA A 21 7.69 28.34 -26.27
C ALA A 21 7.08 28.81 -24.93
N GLN A 22 5.78 29.03 -24.94
CA GLN A 22 5.03 29.14 -23.69
C GLN A 22 5.31 27.83 -22.91
N SER A 23 6.09 27.95 -21.84
CA SER A 23 6.12 26.95 -20.81
C SER A 23 4.69 26.82 -20.32
N GLY A 24 3.98 25.80 -20.81
CA GLY A 24 2.66 25.47 -20.33
C GLY A 24 2.76 25.30 -18.83
N ASN A 25 1.83 25.93 -18.13
CA ASN A 25 1.71 25.84 -16.69
C ASN A 25 1.49 24.37 -16.36
N THR A 26 2.55 23.67 -15.94
CA THR A 26 2.54 22.22 -15.64
C THR A 26 1.87 21.92 -14.29
N ASP A 27 1.34 22.93 -13.60
CA ASP A 27 0.80 22.81 -12.25
C ASP A 27 -0.72 22.53 -12.19
N MET A 28 -1.40 22.52 -13.34
CA MET A 28 -2.82 22.13 -13.31
C MET A 28 -2.95 20.61 -13.39
N PRO A 29 -3.68 19.99 -12.46
CA PRO A 29 -3.94 18.56 -12.51
C PRO A 29 -4.60 18.20 -13.84
N LEU A 30 -4.15 17.10 -14.46
CA LEU A 30 -4.81 16.54 -15.65
C LEU A 30 -6.28 16.27 -15.33
N ARG A 31 -7.18 16.57 -16.30
CA ARG A 31 -8.61 16.33 -16.13
C ARG A 31 -9.12 15.34 -17.18
N THR A 32 -10.07 14.56 -16.78
CA THR A 32 -10.87 13.71 -17.67
C THR A 32 -11.84 14.56 -18.51
N PRO A 33 -12.36 14.02 -19.61
CA PRO A 33 -13.32 14.75 -20.47
C PRO A 33 -14.59 15.21 -19.76
N ASP A 34 -14.97 14.54 -18.68
CA ASP A 34 -16.12 14.89 -17.82
C ASP A 34 -15.77 15.93 -16.74
N GLY A 35 -14.54 16.44 -16.74
CA GLY A 35 -14.10 17.57 -15.92
C GLY A 35 -13.57 17.24 -14.54
N HIS A 36 -13.59 15.98 -14.12
CA HIS A 36 -13.00 15.54 -12.86
C HIS A 36 -11.47 15.44 -12.95
N PRO A 37 -10.73 15.54 -11.84
CA PRO A 37 -9.29 15.25 -11.85
C PRO A 37 -9.02 13.84 -12.39
N ASP A 38 -8.02 13.74 -13.28
CA ASP A 38 -7.59 12.45 -13.81
C ASP A 38 -6.65 11.79 -12.80
N ILE A 39 -7.17 10.83 -12.03
CA ILE A 39 -6.41 10.01 -11.09
C ILE A 39 -5.93 8.69 -11.71
N SER A 40 -6.12 8.49 -13.01
CA SER A 40 -5.75 7.25 -13.70
C SER A 40 -4.23 7.09 -13.83
N GLY A 41 -3.77 5.86 -13.93
CA GLY A 41 -2.36 5.51 -14.14
C GLY A 41 -1.86 4.41 -13.23
N ILE A 42 -0.58 4.09 -13.37
CA ILE A 42 0.10 3.12 -12.51
C ILE A 42 0.87 3.89 -11.45
N PHE A 43 0.65 3.52 -10.19
CA PHE A 43 1.25 4.17 -9.05
C PHE A 43 1.89 3.15 -8.12
N THR A 44 3.00 3.56 -7.47
CA THR A 44 3.60 2.84 -6.37
C THR A 44 3.34 3.57 -5.05
N PHE A 45 3.08 2.80 -3.99
CA PHE A 45 2.89 3.33 -2.64
C PHE A 45 3.95 2.82 -1.65
N ARG A 46 5.09 2.37 -2.16
CA ARG A 46 6.24 1.94 -1.35
C ARG A 46 6.88 3.13 -0.62
N THR A 47 7.22 2.92 0.64
CA THR A 47 7.91 3.92 1.46
C THR A 47 8.55 3.28 2.69
N LEU A 48 9.61 3.88 3.22
CA LEU A 48 10.19 3.54 4.54
C LEU A 48 9.45 4.22 5.69
N THR A 49 8.54 5.16 5.43
CA THR A 49 7.74 5.78 6.49
C THR A 49 6.92 4.71 7.21
N PRO A 50 7.10 4.53 8.52
CA PRO A 50 6.35 3.52 9.27
C PRO A 50 4.85 3.81 9.27
N LEU A 51 4.02 2.77 9.34
CA LEU A 51 2.57 2.96 9.52
C LEU A 51 2.29 3.72 10.81
N GLU A 52 2.85 3.26 11.93
CA GLU A 52 2.76 3.92 13.23
C GLU A 52 4.11 4.51 13.61
N ARG A 53 4.11 5.65 14.30
CA ARG A 53 5.33 6.31 14.79
C ARG A 53 6.12 5.37 15.71
N PRO A 54 7.40 5.11 15.44
CA PRO A 54 8.26 4.35 16.34
C PRO A 54 8.37 5.03 17.72
N ALA A 55 8.49 4.25 18.78
CA ALA A 55 8.64 4.79 20.13
C ALA A 55 9.87 5.72 20.28
N ALA A 56 10.95 5.43 19.54
CA ALA A 56 12.15 6.27 19.53
C ALA A 56 11.94 7.65 18.91
N LEU A 57 10.84 7.85 18.15
CA LEU A 57 10.47 9.11 17.51
C LEU A 57 9.21 9.73 18.12
N GLU A 58 8.85 9.34 19.35
CA GLU A 58 7.71 9.92 20.05
C GLU A 58 7.87 11.44 20.20
N GLY A 59 6.80 12.18 19.86
CA GLY A 59 6.80 13.64 19.87
C GLY A 59 7.49 14.30 18.67
N GLN A 60 8.03 13.54 17.71
CA GLN A 60 8.63 14.08 16.49
C GLN A 60 7.73 13.74 15.29
N ASP A 61 6.98 14.72 14.79
CA ASP A 61 6.06 14.51 13.67
C ASP A 61 6.80 14.36 12.35
N THR A 62 7.89 15.10 12.18
CA THR A 62 8.74 15.10 10.98
C THR A 62 10.22 15.07 11.39
N LEU A 63 11.07 14.61 10.49
CA LEU A 63 12.52 14.60 10.65
C LEU A 63 13.17 15.76 9.88
N SER A 64 14.32 16.24 10.37
CA SER A 64 15.21 17.07 9.56
C SER A 64 15.71 16.29 8.35
N ALA A 65 16.32 16.97 7.36
CA ALA A 65 16.89 16.30 6.20
C ALA A 65 18.02 15.32 6.59
N GLU A 66 18.82 15.69 7.59
CA GLU A 66 19.92 14.88 8.10
C GLU A 66 19.42 13.67 8.87
N ASP A 67 18.48 13.87 9.81
CA ASP A 67 17.89 12.76 10.58
C ASP A 67 17.11 11.78 9.69
N ALA A 68 16.40 12.30 8.66
CA ALA A 68 15.72 11.49 7.67
C ALA A 68 16.71 10.59 6.90
N ALA A 69 17.82 11.16 6.41
CA ALA A 69 18.84 10.38 5.70
C ALA A 69 19.48 9.31 6.60
N GLN A 70 19.72 9.63 7.87
CA GLN A 70 20.24 8.66 8.85
C GLN A 70 19.23 7.57 9.15
N PHE A 71 17.96 7.93 9.36
CA PHE A 71 16.88 6.97 9.56
C PHE A 71 16.73 6.02 8.38
N GLU A 72 16.67 6.56 7.16
CA GLU A 72 16.58 5.77 5.92
C GLU A 72 17.75 4.82 5.75
N ALA A 73 18.98 5.27 6.03
CA ALA A 73 20.17 4.44 5.97
C ALA A 73 20.08 3.27 6.98
N SER A 74 19.67 3.56 8.21
CA SER A 74 19.51 2.55 9.26
C SER A 74 18.42 1.53 8.93
N GLU A 75 17.28 1.98 8.38
CA GLU A 75 16.17 1.11 7.98
C GLU A 75 16.53 0.22 6.79
N ARG A 76 17.27 0.74 5.80
CA ARG A 76 17.78 -0.08 4.70
C ARG A 76 18.68 -1.21 5.19
N VAL A 77 19.55 -0.95 6.15
CA VAL A 77 20.38 -1.99 6.78
C VAL A 77 19.53 -2.96 7.59
N ARG A 78 18.65 -2.46 8.45
CA ARG A 78 17.78 -3.28 9.32
C ARG A 78 16.87 -4.21 8.53
N LEU A 79 16.38 -3.77 7.37
CA LEU A 79 15.45 -4.52 6.54
C LEU A 79 16.14 -5.44 5.54
N ASN A 80 17.43 -5.27 5.29
CA ASN A 80 18.16 -6.03 4.30
C ASN A 80 18.29 -7.51 4.71
N ARG A 81 17.68 -8.38 3.93
CA ARG A 81 17.64 -9.82 4.17
C ARG A 81 18.96 -10.51 3.87
N ASP A 82 19.77 -9.94 2.99
CA ASP A 82 21.06 -10.52 2.61
C ASP A 82 22.12 -10.33 3.72
N LEU A 83 21.88 -9.40 4.66
CA LEU A 83 22.72 -9.22 5.84
C LEU A 83 22.37 -10.18 6.99
N PHE A 84 21.36 -11.03 6.80
CA PHE A 84 20.99 -12.03 7.79
C PHE A 84 21.98 -13.20 7.78
N ASP A 85 22.64 -13.44 8.93
CA ASP A 85 23.47 -14.63 9.10
C ASP A 85 22.64 -15.78 9.69
N PRO A 86 22.37 -16.84 8.90
CA PRO A 86 21.62 -17.98 9.39
C PRO A 86 22.38 -18.84 10.41
N VAL A 87 23.71 -18.67 10.54
CA VAL A 87 24.56 -19.43 11.47
C VAL A 87 24.60 -18.75 12.83
N ASP A 88 24.80 -17.43 12.86
CA ASP A 88 24.89 -16.66 14.09
C ASP A 88 23.53 -16.25 14.66
N GLY A 89 22.46 -16.54 13.93
CA GLY A 89 21.12 -16.31 14.42
C GLY A 89 20.73 -14.85 14.63
N ALA A 90 21.46 -13.91 14.04
CA ALA A 90 21.15 -12.50 14.12
C ALA A 90 19.94 -12.17 13.22
N PRO A 91 18.74 -11.99 13.78
CA PRO A 91 17.56 -11.73 12.97
C PRO A 91 17.56 -10.28 12.51
N SER A 92 17.72 -10.04 11.23
CA SER A 92 17.24 -8.79 10.68
C SER A 92 15.70 -8.76 10.78
N ALA A 93 15.13 -7.70 11.31
CA ALA A 93 13.70 -7.41 11.28
C ALA A 93 12.74 -8.52 11.78
N GLY A 94 13.10 -9.25 12.83
CA GLY A 94 12.18 -10.13 13.56
C GLY A 94 11.91 -11.49 12.91
N TYR A 95 12.76 -11.95 12.01
CA TYR A 95 12.76 -13.33 11.54
C TYR A 95 13.47 -14.24 12.52
N GLN A 96 12.93 -15.45 12.73
CA GLN A 96 13.61 -16.48 13.48
C GLN A 96 14.81 -16.98 12.70
N SER A 97 15.94 -17.18 13.39
CA SER A 97 17.12 -17.79 12.82
C SER A 97 16.86 -19.24 12.38
N ARG A 98 17.69 -19.78 11.49
CA ARG A 98 17.67 -21.22 11.18
C ARG A 98 17.91 -22.08 12.42
N ALA A 99 18.77 -21.64 13.33
CA ALA A 99 19.04 -22.33 14.60
C ALA A 99 17.78 -22.46 15.46
N GLU A 100 16.83 -21.53 15.35
CA GLU A 100 15.53 -21.56 16.02
C GLU A 100 14.44 -22.21 15.19
N GLY A 101 14.77 -22.89 14.09
CA GLY A 101 13.83 -23.54 13.19
C GLY A 101 13.13 -22.59 12.22
N GLY A 102 13.64 -21.36 12.06
CA GLY A 102 13.12 -20.40 11.09
C GLY A 102 13.42 -20.80 9.65
N VAL A 103 12.47 -20.52 8.76
CA VAL A 103 12.66 -20.66 7.31
C VAL A 103 13.24 -19.37 6.80
N LEU A 104 14.35 -19.44 6.02
CA LEU A 104 14.87 -18.27 5.32
C LEU A 104 13.83 -17.77 4.34
N SER A 105 13.55 -16.49 4.42
CA SER A 105 12.73 -15.78 3.46
C SER A 105 13.51 -15.56 2.16
N TYR A 106 12.91 -14.88 1.22
CA TYR A 106 13.60 -14.42 0.01
C TYR A 106 14.80 -13.55 0.38
N ASN A 107 15.81 -13.49 -0.50
CA ASN A 107 16.87 -12.49 -0.42
C ASN A 107 16.33 -11.08 -0.74
N GLU A 108 17.12 -10.04 -0.44
CA GLU A 108 16.66 -8.64 -0.51
C GLU A 108 16.18 -8.23 -1.90
N PHE A 109 16.74 -8.82 -2.95
CA PHE A 109 16.34 -8.56 -4.34
C PHE A 109 14.82 -8.66 -4.60
N TRP A 110 14.13 -9.56 -3.89
CA TRP A 110 12.69 -9.80 -4.06
C TRP A 110 11.80 -8.86 -3.25
N TYR A 111 12.40 -7.96 -2.47
CA TYR A 111 11.64 -7.00 -1.67
C TYR A 111 11.56 -5.65 -2.36
N GLU A 112 10.39 -5.02 -2.28
CA GLU A 112 10.08 -3.73 -2.90
C GLU A 112 9.42 -2.79 -1.88
N ARG A 113 10.03 -2.62 -0.71
CA ARG A 113 9.49 -1.82 0.41
C ARG A 113 9.59 -0.31 0.20
N GLY A 114 10.36 0.14 -0.75
CA GLY A 114 10.86 1.50 -0.85
C GLY A 114 12.18 1.69 -0.10
N ILE A 115 12.83 2.79 -0.40
CA ILE A 115 14.16 3.13 0.13
C ILE A 115 14.21 4.51 0.78
N GLU A 116 13.09 5.24 0.77
CA GLU A 116 12.96 6.61 1.25
C GLU A 116 11.69 6.80 2.06
N LEU A 117 11.70 7.79 2.93
CA LEU A 117 10.51 8.32 3.58
C LEU A 117 9.62 9.06 2.57
N THR A 118 8.40 9.38 2.98
CA THR A 118 7.54 10.34 2.25
C THR A 118 8.23 11.69 2.13
N SER A 119 7.89 12.48 1.09
CA SER A 119 8.58 13.75 0.77
C SER A 119 8.55 14.75 1.91
N ASP A 120 7.53 14.74 2.75
CA ASP A 120 7.39 15.57 3.95
C ASP A 120 8.16 15.04 5.16
N LYS A 121 8.85 13.89 5.02
CA LYS A 121 9.69 13.26 6.06
C LYS A 121 8.95 13.00 7.38
N ARG A 122 7.65 12.74 7.30
CA ARG A 122 6.86 12.38 8.47
C ARG A 122 7.30 11.04 9.06
N THR A 123 7.13 10.90 10.37
CA THR A 123 7.58 9.73 11.14
C THR A 123 6.52 8.63 11.24
N SER A 124 5.31 8.87 10.73
CA SER A 124 4.23 7.88 10.62
C SER A 124 3.34 8.17 9.43
N LEU A 125 2.73 7.13 8.86
CA LEU A 125 1.65 7.26 7.89
C LEU A 125 0.32 7.58 8.56
N VAL A 126 0.12 7.18 9.84
CA VAL A 126 -1.01 7.63 10.66
C VAL A 126 -0.85 9.13 10.92
N ILE A 127 -1.82 9.93 10.46
CA ILE A 127 -1.84 11.39 10.60
C ILE A 127 -2.87 11.88 11.62
N ASP A 128 -3.88 11.07 11.91
CA ASP A 128 -4.83 11.28 12.99
C ASP A 128 -5.07 9.93 13.68
N PRO A 129 -4.86 9.85 14.98
CA PRO A 129 -4.47 10.88 15.94
C PRO A 129 -3.03 11.38 15.76
N PRO A 130 -2.71 12.61 16.25
CA PRO A 130 -1.41 13.24 16.03
C PRO A 130 -0.23 12.49 16.67
N GLU A 131 -0.49 11.61 17.65
CA GLU A 131 0.54 10.71 18.19
C GLU A 131 1.10 9.76 17.13
N GLY A 132 0.46 9.68 15.96
CA GLY A 132 0.89 8.81 14.88
C GLY A 132 0.74 7.32 15.20
N ARG A 133 -0.23 6.97 16.04
CA ARG A 133 -0.48 5.60 16.50
C ARG A 133 -1.94 5.22 16.37
N ILE A 134 -2.18 3.96 16.01
CA ILE A 134 -3.53 3.41 15.87
C ILE A 134 -4.17 3.26 17.25
N PRO A 135 -5.38 3.81 17.47
CA PRO A 135 -6.03 3.85 18.77
C PRO A 135 -6.77 2.54 19.10
N TYR A 136 -6.05 1.41 19.14
CA TYR A 136 -6.64 0.11 19.45
C TYR A 136 -7.25 0.06 20.84
N THR A 137 -8.39 -0.64 20.99
CA THR A 137 -8.94 -0.99 22.32
C THR A 137 -7.98 -1.94 23.07
N PRO A 138 -7.98 -1.93 24.41
CA PRO A 138 -7.20 -2.87 25.22
C PRO A 138 -7.55 -4.34 24.91
N GLU A 139 -8.83 -4.62 24.69
CA GLU A 139 -9.38 -5.93 24.33
C GLU A 139 -8.79 -6.44 23.04
N PHE A 140 -8.81 -5.61 21.99
CA PHE A 140 -8.20 -5.95 20.71
C PHE A 140 -6.68 -6.18 20.83
N ARG A 141 -5.96 -5.32 21.56
CA ARG A 141 -4.50 -5.49 21.78
C ARG A 141 -4.20 -6.86 22.38
N THR A 142 -5.00 -7.28 23.35
CA THR A 142 -4.85 -8.58 24.02
C THR A 142 -5.15 -9.74 23.06
N ALA A 143 -6.28 -9.69 22.37
CA ALA A 143 -6.69 -10.71 21.40
C ALA A 143 -5.67 -10.85 20.25
N ASN A 144 -5.20 -9.74 19.71
CA ASN A 144 -4.22 -9.72 18.63
C ASN A 144 -2.85 -10.30 19.08
N ARG A 145 -2.44 -10.04 20.32
CA ARG A 145 -1.23 -10.65 20.89
C ARG A 145 -1.36 -12.18 20.97
N ILE A 146 -2.47 -12.68 21.46
CA ILE A 146 -2.75 -14.13 21.53
C ILE A 146 -2.75 -14.73 20.12
N ARG A 147 -3.44 -14.11 19.17
CA ARG A 147 -3.48 -14.55 17.77
C ARG A 147 -2.07 -14.65 17.16
N ARG A 148 -1.23 -13.63 17.38
CA ARG A 148 0.17 -13.62 16.88
C ARG A 148 1.00 -14.76 17.51
N LEU A 149 0.83 -15.02 18.80
CA LEU A 149 1.50 -16.13 19.47
C LEU A 149 1.07 -17.48 18.89
N ASN A 150 -0.23 -17.69 18.68
CA ASN A 150 -0.76 -18.90 18.08
C ASN A 150 -0.20 -19.13 16.66
N LEU A 151 -0.16 -18.08 15.84
CA LEU A 151 0.43 -18.16 14.50
C LEU A 151 1.92 -18.53 14.53
N ARG A 152 2.70 -17.93 15.45
CA ARG A 152 4.13 -18.26 15.65
C ARG A 152 4.33 -19.70 16.08
N ASN A 153 3.45 -20.22 16.93
CA ASN A 153 3.47 -21.62 17.39
C ASN A 153 2.98 -22.62 16.32
N GLY A 154 2.64 -22.13 15.12
CA GLY A 154 2.19 -22.97 14.01
C GLY A 154 0.77 -23.50 14.19
N PHE A 155 -0.08 -22.79 14.96
CA PHE A 155 -1.48 -23.14 15.11
C PHE A 155 -2.21 -23.01 13.76
N ALA A 156 -2.81 -24.10 13.31
CA ALA A 156 -3.58 -24.17 12.08
C ALA A 156 -4.47 -25.43 12.09
N ASP A 157 -5.38 -25.52 13.04
CA ASP A 157 -6.33 -26.65 13.14
C ASP A 157 -7.34 -26.59 12.00
N HIS A 158 -7.75 -25.38 11.63
CA HIS A 158 -8.65 -25.12 10.53
C HIS A 158 -8.03 -24.08 9.57
N TYR A 159 -8.41 -24.11 8.30
CA TYR A 159 -7.88 -23.15 7.31
C TYR A 159 -8.18 -21.69 7.66
N THR A 160 -9.27 -21.42 8.41
CA THR A 160 -9.64 -20.08 8.87
C THR A 160 -8.71 -19.52 9.95
N ASP A 161 -7.85 -20.35 10.55
CA ASP A 161 -6.82 -19.89 11.48
C ASP A 161 -5.68 -19.15 10.76
N ARG A 162 -5.62 -19.28 9.43
CA ARG A 162 -4.63 -18.62 8.59
C ARG A 162 -5.17 -17.30 8.03
N SER A 163 -4.27 -16.38 7.73
CA SER A 163 -4.61 -15.07 7.19
C SER A 163 -5.30 -15.18 5.81
N LEU A 164 -5.98 -14.13 5.40
CA LEU A 164 -6.56 -14.05 4.06
C LEU A 164 -5.48 -14.11 2.96
N GLY A 165 -4.28 -13.57 3.23
CA GLY A 165 -3.12 -13.67 2.34
C GLY A 165 -2.61 -15.10 2.19
N ASP A 166 -2.43 -15.85 3.31
CA ASP A 166 -2.04 -17.26 3.25
C ASP A 166 -3.03 -18.11 2.45
N ARG A 167 -4.29 -17.70 2.45
CA ARG A 167 -5.40 -18.37 1.76
C ARG A 167 -5.61 -17.85 0.33
N CYS A 168 -4.79 -16.92 -0.14
CA CYS A 168 -4.91 -16.28 -1.45
C CYS A 168 -6.25 -15.56 -1.69
N LEU A 169 -6.93 -15.09 -0.66
CA LEU A 169 -8.19 -14.38 -0.77
C LEU A 169 -8.00 -12.88 -0.93
N MET A 170 -7.03 -12.31 -0.19
CA MET A 170 -6.69 -10.90 -0.24
C MET A 170 -5.21 -10.70 0.06
N GLY A 171 -4.53 -9.87 -0.74
CA GLY A 171 -3.15 -9.46 -0.48
C GLY A 171 -3.03 -8.60 0.79
N SER A 172 -1.93 -8.71 1.51
CA SER A 172 -1.74 -7.99 2.77
C SER A 172 -1.67 -6.46 2.61
N ASN A 173 -1.37 -5.98 1.41
CA ASN A 173 -1.23 -4.57 1.06
C ASN A 173 -2.23 -4.11 -0.02
N SER A 174 -2.98 -5.02 -0.64
CA SER A 174 -3.93 -4.67 -1.72
C SER A 174 -5.24 -4.04 -1.23
N GLY A 175 -5.53 -4.16 0.06
CA GLY A 175 -6.71 -3.51 0.62
C GLY A 175 -8.06 -4.13 0.26
N PRO A 176 -9.17 -3.41 0.49
CA PRO A 176 -9.21 -2.11 1.15
C PRO A 176 -8.95 -2.16 2.67
N PRO A 177 -8.25 -1.17 3.26
CA PRO A 177 -7.48 -0.11 2.61
C PRO A 177 -6.12 -0.60 2.11
N MET A 178 -5.56 0.08 1.09
CA MET A 178 -4.21 -0.15 0.61
C MET A 178 -3.17 0.38 1.59
N ARG A 179 -2.05 -0.32 1.74
CA ARG A 179 -0.94 0.13 2.61
C ARG A 179 0.39 -0.46 2.13
N PRO A 180 1.52 0.20 2.42
CA PRO A 180 2.84 -0.34 2.08
C PRO A 180 3.07 -1.72 2.69
N GLY A 181 3.61 -2.62 1.89
CA GLY A 181 3.99 -3.97 2.26
C GLY A 181 5.43 -4.29 1.86
N SER A 182 5.80 -5.54 1.97
CA SER A 182 7.18 -5.96 1.67
C SER A 182 7.47 -6.03 0.17
N TYR A 183 6.46 -6.20 -0.67
CA TYR A 183 6.56 -6.32 -2.14
C TYR A 183 5.19 -6.10 -2.78
N ASN A 184 5.15 -5.97 -4.12
CA ASN A 184 3.93 -5.72 -4.92
C ASN A 184 3.14 -4.51 -4.40
N ASN A 185 3.81 -3.37 -4.27
CA ASN A 185 3.24 -2.12 -3.76
C ASN A 185 2.73 -1.23 -4.89
N ASN A 186 2.22 -1.82 -5.97
CA ASN A 186 1.76 -1.10 -7.13
C ASN A 186 0.25 -1.26 -7.31
N VAL A 187 -0.39 -0.21 -7.82
CA VAL A 187 -1.80 -0.17 -8.17
C VAL A 187 -1.97 0.50 -9.53
N HIS A 188 -2.80 -0.09 -10.38
CA HIS A 188 -3.25 0.56 -11.61
C HIS A 188 -4.67 1.07 -11.38
N ILE A 189 -4.85 2.37 -11.48
CA ILE A 189 -6.14 3.06 -11.35
C ILE A 189 -6.70 3.29 -12.75
N PHE A 190 -7.88 2.77 -13.02
CA PHE A 190 -8.66 3.04 -14.22
C PHE A 190 -9.83 3.92 -13.85
N GLN A 191 -10.05 4.97 -14.61
CA GLN A 191 -11.13 5.93 -14.35
C GLN A 191 -12.01 6.09 -15.59
N THR A 192 -13.32 6.05 -15.33
CA THR A 192 -14.37 6.38 -16.29
C THR A 192 -15.40 7.26 -15.58
N PRO A 193 -16.34 7.92 -16.30
CA PRO A 193 -17.36 8.74 -15.64
C PRO A 193 -18.22 8.02 -14.59
N ASN A 194 -18.44 6.71 -14.75
CA ASN A 194 -19.34 5.94 -13.89
C ASN A 194 -18.65 4.94 -12.96
N TYR A 195 -17.35 4.69 -13.16
CA TYR A 195 -16.61 3.68 -12.42
C TYR A 195 -15.15 4.06 -12.26
N VAL A 196 -14.59 3.72 -11.09
CA VAL A 196 -13.15 3.61 -10.90
C VAL A 196 -12.82 2.15 -10.61
N ALA A 197 -11.78 1.61 -11.25
CA ALA A 197 -11.30 0.28 -10.95
C ALA A 197 -9.86 0.36 -10.44
N LEU A 198 -9.58 -0.33 -9.33
CA LEU A 198 -8.26 -0.44 -8.73
C LEU A 198 -7.74 -1.86 -8.93
N LEU A 199 -6.74 -2.03 -9.78
CA LEU A 199 -6.03 -3.29 -9.96
C LEU A 199 -4.76 -3.26 -9.11
N ASN A 200 -4.78 -3.96 -7.99
CA ASN A 200 -3.60 -4.13 -7.14
C ASN A 200 -2.74 -5.28 -7.65
N GLU A 201 -1.43 -5.08 -7.68
CA GLU A 201 -0.46 -6.09 -8.11
C GLU A 201 -0.47 -7.31 -7.18
N HIS A 202 -0.53 -7.10 -5.85
CA HIS A 202 -0.55 -8.19 -4.89
C HIS A 202 -1.86 -8.99 -4.98
N ILE A 203 -1.74 -10.26 -5.38
CA ILE A 203 -2.85 -11.20 -5.63
C ILE A 203 -3.78 -10.72 -6.78
N HIS A 204 -3.29 -9.86 -7.69
CA HIS A 204 -4.04 -9.28 -8.82
C HIS A 204 -5.50 -8.91 -8.46
N ASN A 205 -5.68 -8.35 -7.25
CA ASN A 205 -7.00 -8.03 -6.75
C ASN A 205 -7.58 -6.81 -7.48
N VAL A 206 -8.75 -6.99 -8.08
CA VAL A 206 -9.49 -5.91 -8.75
C VAL A 206 -10.67 -5.49 -7.90
N ARG A 207 -10.74 -4.19 -7.60
CA ARG A 207 -11.88 -3.57 -6.91
C ARG A 207 -12.57 -2.58 -7.84
N ILE A 208 -13.83 -2.82 -8.15
CA ILE A 208 -14.65 -1.94 -8.97
C ILE A 208 -15.48 -1.06 -8.06
N ILE A 209 -15.38 0.25 -8.25
CA ILE A 209 -16.04 1.29 -7.46
C ILE A 209 -17.03 2.02 -8.37
N PRO A 210 -18.31 1.72 -8.29
CA PRO A 210 -19.35 2.49 -8.98
C PRO A 210 -19.45 3.90 -8.38
N ILE A 211 -19.62 4.90 -9.26
CA ILE A 211 -19.80 6.30 -8.87
C ILE A 211 -21.29 6.63 -8.75
N ASP A 212 -21.67 7.33 -7.68
CA ASP A 212 -23.05 7.78 -7.39
C ASP A 212 -24.08 6.64 -7.45
N ARG A 213 -23.78 5.53 -6.78
CA ARG A 213 -24.64 4.36 -6.67
C ARG A 213 -24.82 3.93 -5.22
N ASP A 214 -25.91 3.24 -4.93
CA ASP A 214 -26.15 2.65 -3.61
C ASP A 214 -25.25 1.45 -3.33
N HIS A 215 -24.95 1.21 -2.05
CA HIS A 215 -24.25 0.03 -1.61
C HIS A 215 -25.03 -1.26 -1.88
N LEU A 216 -24.30 -2.33 -2.17
CA LEU A 216 -24.89 -3.67 -2.21
C LEU A 216 -25.01 -4.19 -0.77
N ASP A 217 -26.18 -4.70 -0.43
CA ASP A 217 -26.44 -5.40 0.85
C ASP A 217 -26.03 -6.88 0.75
N VAL A 218 -24.78 -7.11 0.35
CA VAL A 218 -24.19 -8.44 0.25
C VAL A 218 -22.77 -8.38 0.80
N PRO A 219 -22.47 -9.10 1.90
CA PRO A 219 -21.13 -9.12 2.46
C PRO A 219 -20.11 -9.70 1.48
N GLN A 220 -19.00 -8.97 1.29
CA GLN A 220 -17.90 -9.34 0.39
C GLN A 220 -16.55 -9.24 1.11
N TRP A 221 -15.55 -9.95 0.63
CA TRP A 221 -14.20 -9.87 1.19
C TRP A 221 -13.61 -8.47 1.11
N VAL A 222 -13.86 -7.76 0.01
CA VAL A 222 -13.42 -6.38 -0.23
C VAL A 222 -14.47 -5.34 0.17
N GLY A 223 -15.59 -5.77 0.77
CA GLY A 223 -16.72 -4.91 1.07
C GLY A 223 -17.46 -4.42 -0.17
N SER A 224 -18.46 -3.58 0.04
CA SER A 224 -19.21 -2.87 -1.00
C SER A 224 -18.69 -1.44 -1.08
N SER A 225 -17.87 -1.13 -2.09
CA SER A 225 -17.30 0.21 -2.30
C SER A 225 -18.20 1.06 -3.18
N ARG A 226 -18.36 2.35 -2.85
CA ARG A 226 -19.08 3.37 -3.63
C ARG A 226 -18.30 4.66 -3.63
N GLY A 227 -18.20 5.28 -4.79
CA GLY A 227 -17.46 6.53 -4.99
C GLY A 227 -18.41 7.70 -5.26
N HIS A 228 -17.98 8.88 -4.87
CA HIS A 228 -18.56 10.17 -5.30
C HIS A 228 -17.47 11.23 -5.31
N TRP A 229 -17.68 12.31 -6.06
CA TRP A 229 -16.72 13.39 -6.12
C TRP A 229 -17.06 14.51 -5.15
N GLU A 230 -16.09 14.89 -4.31
CA GLU A 230 -16.12 16.09 -3.48
C GLU A 230 -15.10 17.10 -4.01
N GLY A 231 -15.50 17.97 -4.92
CA GLY A 231 -14.59 18.90 -5.58
C GLY A 231 -13.48 18.17 -6.33
N GLU A 232 -12.23 18.30 -5.88
CA GLU A 232 -11.04 17.70 -6.50
C GLU A 232 -10.70 16.31 -5.95
N THR A 233 -11.51 15.75 -5.06
CA THR A 233 -11.23 14.48 -4.37
C THR A 233 -12.29 13.45 -4.72
N LEU A 234 -11.85 12.27 -5.16
CA LEU A 234 -12.72 11.09 -5.18
C LEU A 234 -12.80 10.52 -3.76
N VAL A 235 -14.01 10.48 -3.22
CA VAL A 235 -14.31 9.85 -1.93
C VAL A 235 -14.92 8.48 -2.20
N VAL A 236 -14.40 7.46 -1.50
CA VAL A 236 -14.89 6.08 -1.61
C VAL A 236 -15.25 5.57 -0.24
N GLU A 237 -16.53 5.26 -0.05
CA GLU A 237 -17.01 4.60 1.16
C GLU A 237 -17.12 3.09 0.94
N THR A 238 -16.69 2.31 1.91
CA THR A 238 -16.74 0.85 1.84
C THR A 238 -17.28 0.29 3.15
N THR A 239 -18.33 -0.51 3.02
CA THR A 239 -19.03 -1.21 4.10
C THR A 239 -19.29 -2.67 3.70
N ASN A 240 -20.08 -3.41 4.48
CA ASN A 240 -20.52 -4.79 4.17
C ASN A 240 -19.35 -5.74 3.91
N PHE A 241 -18.36 -5.72 4.80
CA PHE A 241 -17.29 -6.70 4.79
C PHE A 241 -17.78 -8.07 5.25
N ALA A 242 -17.36 -9.14 4.59
CA ALA A 242 -17.81 -10.51 4.89
C ALA A 242 -17.35 -11.00 6.28
N ARG A 243 -16.29 -10.44 6.85
CA ARG A 243 -15.82 -10.67 8.22
C ARG A 243 -14.97 -9.50 8.68
N ALA A 244 -13.76 -9.40 8.17
CA ALA A 244 -12.79 -8.37 8.48
C ALA A 244 -12.07 -8.01 7.21
N THR A 245 -11.61 -6.78 7.12
CA THR A 245 -10.70 -6.37 6.04
C THR A 245 -9.34 -7.04 6.24
N ASN A 246 -8.45 -6.85 5.29
CA ASN A 246 -7.06 -7.26 5.43
C ASN A 246 -6.25 -6.34 6.38
N PHE A 247 -6.84 -5.25 6.81
CA PHE A 247 -6.22 -4.35 7.79
C PHE A 247 -6.37 -4.93 9.19
N SER A 248 -5.24 -5.05 9.90
CA SER A 248 -5.24 -5.61 11.26
C SER A 248 -6.07 -4.75 12.20
N GLY A 249 -7.09 -5.32 12.79
CA GLY A 249 -7.97 -4.64 13.71
C GLY A 249 -9.32 -4.23 13.13
N SER A 250 -9.58 -4.47 11.86
CA SER A 250 -10.91 -4.28 11.29
C SER A 250 -11.84 -5.46 11.66
N SER A 251 -13.14 -5.18 11.76
CA SER A 251 -14.22 -6.17 11.92
C SER A 251 -15.19 -6.12 10.73
N GLU A 252 -16.26 -6.91 10.80
CA GLU A 252 -17.34 -6.84 9.81
C GLU A 252 -18.11 -5.50 9.84
N ASP A 253 -18.10 -4.83 11.01
CA ASP A 253 -18.75 -3.52 11.21
C ASP A 253 -17.85 -2.34 10.79
N THR A 254 -16.71 -2.61 10.18
CA THR A 254 -15.80 -1.57 9.70
C THR A 254 -16.48 -0.68 8.66
N HIS A 255 -16.48 0.63 8.90
CA HIS A 255 -16.72 1.65 7.90
C HIS A 255 -15.38 2.25 7.46
N LEU A 256 -15.08 2.13 6.19
CA LEU A 256 -13.85 2.61 5.59
C LEU A 256 -14.17 3.76 4.64
N ILE A 257 -13.51 4.89 4.84
CA ILE A 257 -13.60 6.07 3.97
C ILE A 257 -12.23 6.26 3.33
N GLU A 258 -12.14 6.22 2.01
CA GLU A 258 -10.91 6.43 1.26
C GLU A 258 -11.04 7.71 0.43
N ARG A 259 -9.96 8.46 0.31
CA ARG A 259 -9.91 9.73 -0.43
C ARG A 259 -8.73 9.72 -1.39
N PHE A 260 -8.98 10.03 -2.64
CA PHE A 260 -7.96 10.11 -3.68
C PHE A 260 -7.94 11.53 -4.21
N THR A 261 -6.87 12.27 -3.93
CA THR A 261 -6.71 13.66 -4.35
C THR A 261 -5.47 13.77 -5.24
N ARG A 262 -5.66 14.23 -6.47
CA ARG A 262 -4.52 14.50 -7.36
C ARG A 262 -3.79 15.74 -6.88
N LEU A 263 -2.51 15.61 -6.49
CA LEU A 263 -1.70 16.73 -6.05
C LEU A 263 -0.97 17.42 -7.20
N ASP A 264 -0.40 16.62 -8.10
CA ASP A 264 0.39 17.06 -9.26
C ASP A 264 0.36 16.01 -10.39
N SER A 265 1.22 16.15 -11.41
CA SER A 265 1.31 15.21 -12.54
C SER A 265 1.67 13.77 -12.12
N ASP A 266 2.37 13.60 -11.01
CA ASP A 266 2.99 12.35 -10.62
C ASP A 266 2.50 11.80 -9.28
N THR A 267 1.70 12.59 -8.55
CA THR A 267 1.28 12.23 -7.19
C THR A 267 -0.24 12.26 -7.03
N VAL A 268 -0.78 11.14 -6.54
CA VAL A 268 -2.13 11.05 -5.97
C VAL A 268 -1.98 10.83 -4.47
N MET A 269 -2.48 11.76 -3.67
CA MET A 269 -2.59 11.54 -2.23
C MET A 269 -3.73 10.55 -1.98
N TYR A 270 -3.40 9.44 -1.38
CA TYR A 270 -4.35 8.46 -0.90
C TYR A 270 -4.44 8.57 0.61
N GLU A 271 -5.63 8.83 1.10
CA GLU A 271 -5.94 8.87 2.52
C GLU A 271 -7.04 7.86 2.82
N PHE A 272 -6.98 7.24 3.98
CA PHE A 272 -8.09 6.43 4.45
C PHE A 272 -8.36 6.64 5.94
N THR A 273 -9.64 6.64 6.28
CA THR A 273 -10.11 6.67 7.66
C THR A 273 -10.85 5.37 7.96
N ILE A 274 -10.53 4.75 9.08
CA ILE A 274 -11.23 3.57 9.58
C ILE A 274 -12.05 3.94 10.81
N GLU A 275 -13.33 3.60 10.75
CA GLU A 275 -14.27 3.65 11.84
C GLU A 275 -14.71 2.22 12.18
N ASP A 276 -14.34 1.73 13.37
CA ASP A 276 -14.69 0.41 13.85
C ASP A 276 -14.67 0.43 15.39
N PRO A 277 -15.83 0.68 16.02
CA PRO A 277 -15.91 0.85 17.47
C PRO A 277 -15.62 -0.44 18.25
N ASN A 278 -15.63 -1.61 17.60
CA ASN A 278 -15.30 -2.87 18.25
C ASN A 278 -13.80 -2.98 18.57
N ASN A 279 -12.96 -2.38 17.73
CA ASN A 279 -11.52 -2.59 17.79
C ASN A 279 -10.70 -1.31 18.00
N TYR A 280 -11.29 -0.13 17.76
CA TYR A 280 -10.64 1.16 17.97
C TYR A 280 -11.44 2.05 18.91
N THR A 281 -10.74 2.80 19.74
CA THR A 281 -11.36 3.73 20.71
C THR A 281 -11.88 5.00 20.04
N ARG A 282 -11.44 5.27 18.81
CA ARG A 282 -11.88 6.38 17.94
C ARG A 282 -11.49 6.08 16.48
N PRO A 283 -12.07 6.76 15.50
CA PRO A 283 -11.58 6.74 14.12
C PRO A 283 -10.13 7.19 14.03
N PHE A 284 -9.41 6.70 13.04
CA PHE A 284 -8.04 7.13 12.74
C PHE A 284 -7.84 7.25 11.23
N THR A 285 -6.92 8.14 10.84
CA THR A 285 -6.62 8.41 9.43
C THR A 285 -5.16 8.16 9.10
N VAL A 286 -4.95 7.57 7.94
CA VAL A 286 -3.63 7.29 7.34
C VAL A 286 -3.54 8.02 6.02
N ALA A 287 -2.38 8.60 5.71
CA ALA A 287 -2.13 9.25 4.43
C ALA A 287 -0.88 8.66 3.75
N ILE A 288 -1.00 8.33 2.48
CA ILE A 288 0.06 7.66 1.70
C ILE A 288 0.14 8.34 0.32
N PRO A 289 1.25 9.00 -0.02
CA PRO A 289 1.42 9.51 -1.38
C PRO A 289 1.66 8.36 -2.35
N PHE A 290 0.76 8.20 -3.30
CA PHE A 290 0.93 7.32 -4.44
C PHE A 290 1.72 8.04 -5.52
N ARG A 291 2.88 7.52 -5.88
CA ARG A 291 3.76 8.10 -6.90
C ARG A 291 3.61 7.36 -8.21
N ARG A 292 3.47 8.10 -9.31
CA ARG A 292 3.43 7.52 -10.66
C ARG A 292 4.69 6.71 -10.92
N THR A 293 4.52 5.59 -11.60
CA THR A 293 5.62 4.74 -12.04
C THR A 293 5.40 4.28 -13.48
N ASP A 294 6.49 4.15 -14.23
CA ASP A 294 6.50 3.57 -15.57
C ASP A 294 6.63 2.05 -15.55
N GLY A 295 6.69 1.48 -14.33
CA GLY A 295 6.73 0.03 -14.13
C GLY A 295 5.47 -0.65 -14.61
N VAL A 296 5.62 -1.92 -14.99
CA VAL A 296 4.48 -2.79 -15.31
C VAL A 296 4.03 -3.54 -14.08
N LEU A 297 2.73 -3.83 -13.97
CA LEU A 297 2.23 -4.75 -12.95
C LEU A 297 2.49 -6.18 -13.42
N PHE A 298 3.06 -6.99 -12.51
CA PHE A 298 3.25 -8.41 -12.75
C PHE A 298 2.11 -9.21 -12.13
N GLU A 299 1.79 -10.34 -12.75
CA GLU A 299 0.84 -11.27 -12.17
C GLU A 299 1.40 -11.86 -10.88
N TYR A 300 0.63 -11.82 -9.81
CA TYR A 300 0.89 -12.54 -8.57
C TYR A 300 0.01 -13.79 -8.51
N ALA A 301 0.50 -14.89 -9.05
CA ALA A 301 -0.20 -16.17 -9.16
C ALA A 301 -0.20 -16.91 -7.82
N CYS A 302 -1.00 -16.43 -6.86
CA CYS A 302 -1.04 -16.95 -5.50
C CYS A 302 -1.63 -18.37 -5.42
N HIS A 303 -2.71 -18.64 -6.15
CA HIS A 303 -3.43 -19.92 -6.07
C HIS A 303 -2.66 -21.07 -6.69
N GLU A 304 -2.00 -20.85 -7.81
CA GLU A 304 -1.38 -21.85 -8.65
C GLU A 304 -0.20 -22.56 -7.96
N GLY A 305 0.45 -21.89 -7.02
CA GLY A 305 1.59 -22.43 -6.26
C GLY A 305 1.35 -22.56 -4.77
N ASN A 306 0.11 -22.47 -4.26
CA ASN A 306 -0.16 -22.47 -2.83
C ASN A 306 -0.06 -23.86 -2.17
N TYR A 307 1.06 -24.54 -2.36
CA TYR A 307 1.39 -25.77 -1.64
C TYR A 307 1.65 -25.52 -0.14
N GLY A 308 1.94 -24.28 0.24
CA GLY A 308 2.17 -23.85 1.61
C GLY A 308 0.98 -24.16 2.53
N MET A 309 -0.25 -23.90 2.09
CA MET A 309 -1.46 -24.22 2.88
C MET A 309 -1.56 -25.70 3.21
N THR A 310 -1.35 -26.58 2.24
CA THR A 310 -1.38 -28.04 2.47
C THR A 310 -0.30 -28.45 3.48
N GLY A 311 0.92 -27.93 3.36
CA GLY A 311 2.03 -28.19 4.28
C GLY A 311 1.76 -27.70 5.69
N ILE A 312 1.25 -26.47 5.86
CA ILE A 312 0.90 -25.89 7.16
C ILE A 312 -0.16 -26.75 7.87
N MET A 313 -1.24 -27.08 7.17
CA MET A 313 -2.33 -27.89 7.74
C MET A 313 -1.89 -29.32 8.10
N ALA A 314 -1.07 -29.94 7.27
CA ALA A 314 -0.51 -31.27 7.54
C ALA A 314 0.43 -31.25 8.76
N GLY A 315 1.30 -30.23 8.85
CA GLY A 315 2.20 -30.04 9.97
C GLY A 315 1.48 -29.80 11.30
N ALA A 316 0.42 -29.02 11.31
CA ALA A 316 -0.41 -28.79 12.50
C ALA A 316 -1.07 -30.09 12.98
N ARG A 317 -1.69 -30.86 12.07
CA ARG A 317 -2.28 -32.17 12.40
C ARG A 317 -1.27 -33.14 13.00
N ARG A 318 -0.05 -33.21 12.43
CA ARG A 318 1.02 -34.07 12.96
C ARG A 318 1.43 -33.68 14.37
N LYS A 319 1.58 -32.38 14.65
CA LYS A 319 1.90 -31.88 15.99
C LYS A 319 0.82 -32.25 17.01
N ASN A 320 -0.44 -32.14 16.65
CA ASN A 320 -1.55 -32.49 17.52
C ASN A 320 -1.58 -33.99 17.83
N THR A 321 -1.37 -34.87 16.85
CA THR A 321 -1.26 -36.31 17.04
C THR A 321 -0.12 -36.67 18.00
N GLN A 322 1.06 -36.04 17.84
CA GLN A 322 2.21 -36.27 18.74
C GLN A 322 1.92 -35.86 20.18
N LYS A 323 1.19 -34.74 20.41
CA LYS A 323 0.80 -34.31 21.75
C LYS A 323 -0.16 -35.32 22.42
N VAL A 324 -1.14 -35.85 21.68
CA VAL A 324 -2.06 -36.87 22.19
C VAL A 324 -1.31 -38.13 22.60
N THR A 325 -0.45 -38.65 21.74
CA THR A 325 0.37 -39.85 22.02
C THR A 325 1.30 -39.65 23.23
N ALA A 326 1.80 -38.44 23.46
CA ALA A 326 2.66 -38.15 24.62
C ALA A 326 1.87 -38.02 25.95
N LEU A 327 0.59 -37.79 25.90
CA LEU A 327 -0.29 -37.74 27.08
C LEU A 327 -0.82 -39.11 27.49
N ASP A 328 -0.75 -40.08 26.56
CA ASP A 328 -1.19 -41.49 26.77
C ASP A 328 -0.04 -42.37 27.27
N GLN A 329 1.16 -41.89 27.48
CA GLN A 329 2.36 -42.52 28.03
C GLN A 329 2.68 -41.98 29.42
#